data_9a65b42d0ff24f0fa060bbe1b7c783c6
#
_entry.id   9a65b42d0ff24f0fa060bbe1b7c783c6
#
_cell.length_a   1.000
_cell.length_b   1.000
_cell.length_c   1.000
_cell.angle_alpha   90.00
_cell.angle_beta   90.00
_cell.angle_gamma   90.00
#
_symmetry.space_group_name_H-M   'P 1'
#
loop_
_entity.id
_entity.type
_entity.pdbx_description
1 polymer ?
#
loop_
_entity_poly.entity_id
_entity_poly.type
_entity_poly.pdbx_seq_one_letter_code
_entity_poly.pdbx_strand_id
1 'polypeptide(L)'
;AELKARARERCGGFYMTKRFQARDWNLIAECKLQSPAKGRLCRTHTVDELARIYAENGASMLSVHTDPHFLGANEDLARVRSLVDLPLLRKDFIIDEYQIFEARMLGADAVLLIARILSPAQLLEYVFRAWEIGLDVLVEVHDEADMKAALATPAEFIGINNRNLQTFTTSIENTLELLPRAEESRTFISESGIFSVEDARRLQEAGCGGILVGEGLVRADDVAEMTRHLAEPRALAQESA
;
A
#
# COMPACT_ATOMS: atom_id res chain seq x y z
N ALA A 1 -23.55 6.40 -14.05
CA ALA A 1 -23.75 7.86 -13.88
C ALA A 1 -23.93 8.25 -12.41
N GLU A 2 -24.86 7.61 -11.68
CA GLU A 2 -25.19 7.96 -10.27
C GLU A 2 -23.99 7.79 -9.32
N LEU A 3 -23.26 6.65 -9.39
CA LEU A 3 -22.08 6.40 -8.54
C LEU A 3 -21.03 7.49 -8.69
N LYS A 4 -20.72 7.90 -9.93
CA LYS A 4 -19.75 8.97 -10.22
C LYS A 4 -20.17 10.30 -9.59
N ALA A 5 -21.43 10.68 -9.67
CA ALA A 5 -21.95 11.91 -9.07
C ALA A 5 -21.77 11.87 -7.54
N ARG A 6 -22.21 10.80 -6.90
CA ARG A 6 -22.09 10.62 -5.44
C ARG A 6 -20.62 10.58 -4.97
N ALA A 7 -19.71 9.97 -5.73
CA ALA A 7 -18.29 9.95 -5.39
C ALA A 7 -17.67 11.35 -5.44
N ARG A 8 -18.08 12.19 -6.41
CA ARG A 8 -17.66 13.60 -6.49
C ARG A 8 -18.16 14.44 -5.33
N GLU A 9 -19.36 14.19 -4.84
CA GLU A 9 -19.91 14.85 -3.63
C GLU A 9 -19.13 14.49 -2.37
N ARG A 10 -18.48 13.30 -2.35
CA ARG A 10 -17.60 12.84 -1.27
C ARG A 10 -16.13 13.08 -1.55
N CYS A 11 -15.78 14.13 -2.29
CA CYS A 11 -14.39 14.43 -2.65
C CYS A 11 -13.46 14.31 -1.44
N GLY A 12 -12.39 13.56 -1.60
CA GLY A 12 -11.39 13.31 -0.56
C GLY A 12 -10.42 14.47 -0.37
N GLY A 13 -9.45 14.27 0.49
CA GLY A 13 -8.50 15.32 0.85
C GLY A 13 -7.05 14.96 0.64
N PHE A 14 -6.72 13.96 -0.20
CA PHE A 14 -5.35 13.47 -0.39
C PHE A 14 -4.68 13.14 0.95
N TYR A 15 -5.33 12.24 1.70
CA TYR A 15 -4.91 11.96 3.08
C TYR A 15 -3.64 11.13 3.16
N MET A 16 -3.32 10.30 2.14
CA MET A 16 -2.04 9.62 2.04
C MET A 16 -0.92 10.65 1.85
N THR A 17 -1.04 11.57 0.88
CA THR A 17 -0.09 12.67 0.66
C THR A 17 0.16 13.45 1.96
N LYS A 18 -0.89 13.91 2.65
CA LYS A 18 -0.75 14.64 3.91
C LYS A 18 -0.04 13.84 4.99
N ARG A 19 -0.32 12.54 5.06
CA ARG A 19 0.28 11.65 6.07
C ARG A 19 1.76 11.42 5.80
N PHE A 20 2.14 11.20 4.54
CA PHE A 20 3.52 10.98 4.14
C PHE A 20 4.38 12.25 4.28
N GLN A 21 3.83 13.42 3.97
CA GLN A 21 4.51 14.70 4.17
C GLN A 21 4.76 15.05 5.64
N ALA A 22 4.01 14.48 6.56
CA ALA A 22 4.16 14.72 8.00
C ALA A 22 5.20 13.81 8.67
N ARG A 23 5.82 12.87 7.95
CA ARG A 23 6.75 11.87 8.48
C ARG A 23 7.84 11.54 7.46
N ASP A 24 9.07 11.31 7.95
CA ASP A 24 10.19 10.87 7.12
C ASP A 24 10.12 9.39 6.75
N TRP A 25 9.33 8.59 7.49
CA TRP A 25 9.15 7.17 7.25
C TRP A 25 7.70 6.75 7.49
N ASN A 26 7.21 5.85 6.64
CA ASN A 26 5.82 5.44 6.66
C ASN A 26 5.65 3.91 6.56
N LEU A 27 4.81 3.36 7.42
CA LEU A 27 4.35 1.98 7.35
C LEU A 27 2.91 1.95 6.84
N ILE A 28 2.69 1.36 5.67
CA ILE A 28 1.38 0.93 5.19
C ILE A 28 1.18 -0.50 5.66
N ALA A 29 0.37 -0.70 6.71
CA ALA A 29 0.12 -2.03 7.27
C ALA A 29 -1.06 -2.69 6.53
N GLU A 30 -0.82 -3.87 5.95
CA GLU A 30 -1.80 -4.58 5.12
C GLU A 30 -2.59 -5.60 5.94
N CYS A 31 -3.92 -5.46 5.99
CA CYS A 31 -4.84 -6.41 6.59
C CYS A 31 -5.03 -7.64 5.68
N LYS A 32 -4.03 -8.52 5.68
CA LYS A 32 -3.94 -9.66 4.77
C LYS A 32 -4.20 -10.99 5.45
N LEU A 33 -5.30 -11.63 5.11
CA LEU A 33 -5.67 -12.93 5.69
C LEU A 33 -5.15 -14.12 4.90
N GLN A 34 -4.95 -13.94 3.59
CA GLN A 34 -4.57 -15.00 2.65
C GLN A 34 -3.70 -14.46 1.52
N SER A 35 -2.94 -15.32 0.87
CA SER A 35 -2.38 -15.07 -0.45
C SER A 35 -2.62 -16.25 -1.38
N PRO A 36 -2.83 -16.04 -2.70
CA PRO A 36 -3.00 -17.13 -3.65
C PRO A 36 -1.83 -18.12 -3.66
N ALA A 37 -0.60 -17.63 -3.46
CA ALA A 37 0.61 -18.47 -3.50
C ALA A 37 0.84 -19.32 -2.23
N LYS A 38 0.39 -18.85 -1.04
CA LYS A 38 0.70 -19.48 0.25
C LYS A 38 -0.55 -19.91 1.05
N GLY A 39 -1.74 -19.68 0.50
CA GLY A 39 -3.00 -19.95 1.20
C GLY A 39 -3.22 -19.04 2.41
N ARG A 40 -3.90 -19.55 3.43
CA ARG A 40 -4.24 -18.79 4.65
C ARG A 40 -2.99 -18.41 5.44
N LEU A 41 -2.77 -17.11 5.62
CA LEU A 41 -1.63 -16.54 6.34
C LEU A 41 -1.97 -16.23 7.80
N CYS A 42 -3.12 -15.60 8.02
CA CYS A 42 -3.59 -15.22 9.34
C CYS A 42 -4.80 -16.07 9.75
N ARG A 43 -4.72 -16.71 10.92
CA ARG A 43 -5.81 -17.52 11.51
C ARG A 43 -6.24 -17.01 12.89
N THR A 44 -5.48 -16.10 13.46
CA THR A 44 -5.63 -15.60 14.83
C THR A 44 -6.39 -14.29 14.92
N HIS A 45 -6.43 -13.53 13.80
CA HIS A 45 -7.06 -12.22 13.77
C HIS A 45 -7.99 -12.09 12.56
N THR A 46 -9.03 -11.29 12.72
CA THR A 46 -9.90 -10.77 11.66
C THR A 46 -9.29 -9.50 11.06
N VAL A 47 -9.84 -9.02 9.94
CA VAL A 47 -9.47 -7.73 9.32
C VAL A 47 -9.67 -6.59 10.31
N ASP A 48 -10.76 -6.58 11.06
CA ASP A 48 -11.13 -5.55 12.03
C ASP A 48 -10.15 -5.48 13.20
N GLU A 49 -9.72 -6.65 13.71
CA GLU A 49 -8.71 -6.73 14.78
C GLU A 49 -7.35 -6.27 14.31
N LEU A 50 -6.91 -6.70 13.11
CA LEU A 50 -5.65 -6.24 12.51
C LEU A 50 -5.67 -4.72 12.31
N ALA A 51 -6.77 -4.16 11.80
CA ALA A 51 -6.90 -2.72 11.58
C ALA A 51 -6.69 -1.91 12.88
N ARG A 52 -7.29 -2.36 13.99
CA ARG A 52 -7.08 -1.72 15.30
C ARG A 52 -5.65 -1.87 15.81
N ILE A 53 -5.10 -3.09 15.77
CA ILE A 53 -3.73 -3.35 16.20
C ILE A 53 -2.76 -2.43 15.44
N TYR A 54 -2.87 -2.36 14.12
CA TYR A 54 -1.99 -1.53 13.30
C TYR A 54 -2.14 -0.04 13.61
N ALA A 55 -3.39 0.44 13.77
CA ALA A 55 -3.66 1.85 14.05
C ALA A 55 -3.11 2.28 15.43
N GLU A 56 -3.22 1.43 16.44
CA GLU A 56 -2.76 1.68 17.81
C GLU A 56 -1.22 1.55 17.93
N ASN A 57 -0.56 0.90 16.98
CA ASN A 57 0.88 0.59 17.04
C ASN A 57 1.72 1.30 15.96
N GLY A 58 1.27 2.46 15.49
CA GLY A 58 2.12 3.39 14.75
C GLY A 58 2.04 3.30 13.24
N ALA A 59 1.21 2.43 12.64
CA ALA A 59 0.98 2.44 11.20
C ALA A 59 0.61 3.84 10.70
N SER A 60 1.15 4.24 9.56
CA SER A 60 0.81 5.53 8.93
C SER A 60 -0.47 5.44 8.13
N MET A 61 -0.75 4.27 7.56
CA MET A 61 -1.86 3.99 6.67
C MET A 61 -2.19 2.50 6.72
N LEU A 62 -3.42 2.12 6.40
CA LEU A 62 -3.80 0.73 6.25
C LEU A 62 -4.07 0.38 4.78
N SER A 63 -3.70 -0.84 4.40
CA SER A 63 -4.04 -1.45 3.12
C SER A 63 -5.07 -2.55 3.35
N VAL A 64 -6.22 -2.46 2.68
CA VAL A 64 -7.34 -3.40 2.85
C VAL A 64 -7.65 -4.07 1.53
N HIS A 65 -7.53 -5.41 1.49
CA HIS A 65 -7.93 -6.19 0.33
C HIS A 65 -9.43 -6.20 0.14
N THR A 66 -9.86 -5.99 -1.12
CA THR A 66 -11.26 -6.14 -1.52
C THR A 66 -11.46 -7.28 -2.53
N ASP A 67 -10.37 -7.89 -3.01
CA ASP A 67 -10.40 -9.04 -3.91
C ASP A 67 -10.62 -10.36 -3.14
N PRO A 68 -11.59 -11.21 -3.56
CA PRO A 68 -11.91 -12.48 -2.89
C PRO A 68 -10.75 -13.49 -2.89
N HIS A 69 -9.81 -13.44 -3.84
CA HIS A 69 -8.64 -14.32 -3.86
C HIS A 69 -7.72 -14.12 -2.66
N PHE A 70 -7.82 -12.96 -2.01
CA PHE A 70 -7.12 -12.64 -0.76
C PHE A 70 -8.01 -12.74 0.48
N LEU A 71 -9.22 -13.30 0.35
CA LEU A 71 -10.30 -13.30 1.34
C LEU A 71 -10.75 -11.89 1.73
N GLY A 72 -10.65 -10.95 0.79
CA GLY A 72 -11.13 -9.59 0.94
C GLY A 72 -12.56 -9.43 0.43
N ALA A 73 -13.21 -8.37 0.88
CA ALA A 73 -14.53 -7.95 0.41
C ALA A 73 -14.66 -6.41 0.48
N ASN A 74 -15.53 -5.84 -0.32
CA ASN A 74 -15.85 -4.41 -0.30
C ASN A 74 -16.33 -3.96 1.10
N GLU A 75 -17.07 -4.82 1.78
CA GLU A 75 -17.56 -4.58 3.13
C GLU A 75 -16.46 -4.46 4.16
N ASP A 76 -15.31 -5.13 3.96
CA ASP A 76 -14.15 -5.02 4.85
C ASP A 76 -13.60 -3.59 4.86
N LEU A 77 -13.45 -2.99 3.67
CA LEU A 77 -12.98 -1.61 3.56
C LEU A 77 -13.93 -0.62 4.25
N ALA A 78 -15.23 -0.77 4.03
CA ALA A 78 -16.25 0.08 4.67
C ALA A 78 -16.28 -0.09 6.20
N ARG A 79 -16.12 -1.33 6.70
CA ARG A 79 -16.03 -1.58 8.16
C ARG A 79 -14.77 -0.97 8.74
N VAL A 80 -13.59 -1.21 8.14
CA VAL A 80 -12.33 -0.64 8.61
C VAL A 80 -12.40 0.88 8.66
N ARG A 81 -13.03 1.54 7.67
CA ARG A 81 -13.25 3.00 7.70
C ARG A 81 -14.01 3.47 8.94
N SER A 82 -14.93 2.67 9.45
CA SER A 82 -15.69 3.02 10.66
C SER A 82 -14.91 2.78 11.97
N LEU A 83 -13.79 2.06 11.93
CA LEU A 83 -13.02 1.66 13.10
C LEU A 83 -11.78 2.53 13.34
N VAL A 84 -11.22 3.14 12.29
CA VAL A 84 -9.94 3.86 12.36
C VAL A 84 -9.98 5.16 11.57
N ASP A 85 -9.19 6.15 12.02
CA ASP A 85 -9.04 7.44 11.34
C ASP A 85 -7.85 7.48 10.37
N LEU A 86 -7.06 6.40 10.30
CA LEU A 86 -5.94 6.31 9.37
C LEU A 86 -6.40 6.34 7.91
N PRO A 87 -5.59 6.89 6.98
CA PRO A 87 -5.86 6.74 5.56
C PRO A 87 -5.94 5.27 5.15
N LEU A 88 -6.84 4.95 4.21
CA LEU A 88 -7.07 3.59 3.72
C LEU A 88 -6.74 3.46 2.24
N LEU A 89 -5.88 2.49 1.90
CA LEU A 89 -5.63 2.03 0.53
C LEU A 89 -6.57 0.88 0.19
N ARG A 90 -7.36 1.02 -0.87
CA ARG A 90 -8.04 -0.12 -1.49
C ARG A 90 -7.01 -0.96 -2.25
N LYS A 91 -6.71 -2.15 -1.75
CA LYS A 91 -5.82 -3.12 -2.40
C LYS A 91 -6.65 -4.08 -3.24
N ASP A 92 -6.69 -3.82 -4.55
CA ASP A 92 -7.53 -4.54 -5.51
C ASP A 92 -6.90 -4.50 -6.91
N PHE A 93 -7.36 -5.33 -7.84
CA PHE A 93 -7.03 -5.25 -9.26
C PHE A 93 -7.98 -4.27 -9.94
N ILE A 94 -7.58 -3.00 -10.05
CA ILE A 94 -8.38 -1.97 -10.71
C ILE A 94 -8.15 -2.04 -12.21
N ILE A 95 -9.17 -2.46 -12.96
CA ILE A 95 -9.17 -2.63 -14.42
C ILE A 95 -10.28 -1.82 -15.12
N ASP A 96 -11.16 -1.22 -14.33
CA ASP A 96 -12.26 -0.36 -14.82
C ASP A 96 -12.36 0.89 -13.94
N GLU A 97 -12.62 2.05 -14.55
CA GLU A 97 -12.79 3.33 -13.83
C GLU A 97 -13.90 3.30 -12.77
N TYR A 98 -14.90 2.42 -12.94
CA TYR A 98 -15.97 2.24 -11.97
C TYR A 98 -15.42 1.89 -10.57
N GLN A 99 -14.37 1.04 -10.51
CA GLN A 99 -13.76 0.61 -9.25
C GLN A 99 -13.11 1.76 -8.48
N ILE A 100 -12.65 2.81 -9.19
CA ILE A 100 -12.07 4.02 -8.58
C ILE A 100 -13.16 4.81 -7.84
N PHE A 101 -14.30 5.03 -8.50
CA PHE A 101 -15.44 5.72 -7.88
C PHE A 101 -16.05 4.88 -6.73
N GLU A 102 -16.11 3.56 -6.92
CA GLU A 102 -16.55 2.63 -5.87
C GLU A 102 -15.62 2.70 -4.64
N ALA A 103 -14.29 2.72 -4.83
CA ALA A 103 -13.31 2.86 -3.75
C ALA A 103 -13.61 4.09 -2.87
N ARG A 104 -13.89 5.25 -3.50
CA ARG A 104 -14.26 6.47 -2.76
C ARG A 104 -15.54 6.28 -1.95
N MET A 105 -16.54 5.62 -2.52
CA MET A 105 -17.82 5.36 -1.85
C MET A 105 -17.71 4.39 -0.68
N LEU A 106 -16.76 3.46 -0.73
CA LEU A 106 -16.42 2.52 0.34
C LEU A 106 -15.56 3.16 1.44
N GLY A 107 -15.06 4.37 1.24
CA GLY A 107 -14.26 5.11 2.24
C GLY A 107 -12.75 4.99 2.07
N ALA A 108 -12.26 4.56 0.90
CA ALA A 108 -10.84 4.62 0.57
C ALA A 108 -10.37 6.07 0.47
N ASP A 109 -9.10 6.28 0.79
CA ASP A 109 -8.35 7.53 0.61
C ASP A 109 -7.31 7.41 -0.51
N ALA A 110 -6.94 6.17 -0.87
CA ALA A 110 -6.07 5.86 -1.99
C ALA A 110 -6.50 4.58 -2.70
N VAL A 111 -6.07 4.44 -3.96
CA VAL A 111 -6.25 3.24 -4.77
C VAL A 111 -4.93 2.74 -5.29
N LEU A 112 -4.84 1.41 -5.49
CA LEU A 112 -3.73 0.76 -6.16
C LEU A 112 -3.98 0.73 -7.67
N LEU A 113 -3.02 1.18 -8.46
CA LEU A 113 -2.98 0.96 -9.92
C LEU A 113 -1.73 0.15 -10.26
N ILE A 114 -1.90 -1.01 -10.88
CA ILE A 114 -0.79 -1.90 -11.22
C ILE A 114 -0.35 -1.63 -12.65
N ALA A 115 0.87 -1.13 -12.85
CA ALA A 115 1.35 -0.65 -14.15
C ALA A 115 1.25 -1.71 -15.26
N ARG A 116 1.59 -2.97 -14.97
CA ARG A 116 1.63 -4.05 -15.96
C ARG A 116 0.27 -4.61 -16.40
N ILE A 117 -0.82 -4.34 -15.66
CA ILE A 117 -2.15 -4.82 -16.05
C ILE A 117 -2.97 -3.75 -16.77
N LEU A 118 -2.48 -2.52 -16.82
CA LEU A 118 -3.10 -1.39 -17.48
C LEU A 118 -2.28 -0.97 -18.71
N SER A 119 -2.93 -0.56 -19.79
CA SER A 119 -2.22 0.15 -20.84
C SER A 119 -1.72 1.51 -20.34
N PRO A 120 -0.64 2.08 -20.92
CA PRO A 120 -0.14 3.40 -20.48
C PRO A 120 -1.21 4.50 -20.52
N ALA A 121 -2.12 4.45 -21.48
CA ALA A 121 -3.24 5.41 -21.58
C ALA A 121 -4.25 5.23 -20.44
N GLN A 122 -4.61 3.98 -20.08
CA GLN A 122 -5.49 3.69 -18.96
C GLN A 122 -4.84 4.07 -17.62
N LEU A 123 -3.54 3.76 -17.43
CA LEU A 123 -2.83 4.13 -16.21
C LEU A 123 -2.87 5.64 -15.99
N LEU A 124 -2.55 6.43 -17.00
CA LEU A 124 -2.61 7.88 -16.95
C LEU A 124 -4.04 8.40 -16.67
N GLU A 125 -5.02 7.85 -17.39
CA GLU A 125 -6.43 8.23 -17.23
C GLU A 125 -6.90 7.93 -15.80
N TYR A 126 -6.58 6.75 -15.25
CA TYR A 126 -7.04 6.34 -13.93
C TYR A 126 -6.38 7.14 -12.80
N VAL A 127 -5.14 7.59 -12.97
CA VAL A 127 -4.53 8.57 -12.05
C VAL A 127 -5.37 9.85 -12.00
N PHE A 128 -5.73 10.43 -13.14
CA PHE A 128 -6.56 11.63 -13.17
C PHE A 128 -7.98 11.38 -12.63
N ARG A 129 -8.59 10.22 -12.91
CA ARG A 129 -9.91 9.85 -12.37
C ARG A 129 -9.91 9.76 -10.83
N ALA A 130 -8.84 9.20 -10.26
CA ALA A 130 -8.68 9.17 -8.81
C ALA A 130 -8.53 10.59 -8.23
N TRP A 131 -7.70 11.41 -8.84
CA TRP A 131 -7.50 12.80 -8.39
C TRP A 131 -8.75 13.66 -8.52
N GLU A 132 -9.58 13.45 -9.53
CA GLU A 132 -10.88 14.15 -9.72
C GLU A 132 -11.79 14.04 -8.49
N ILE A 133 -11.66 12.97 -7.72
CA ILE A 133 -12.45 12.71 -6.52
C ILE A 133 -11.62 12.71 -5.22
N GLY A 134 -10.40 13.27 -5.28
CA GLY A 134 -9.51 13.46 -4.14
C GLY A 134 -8.98 12.16 -3.52
N LEU A 135 -8.77 11.13 -4.35
CA LEU A 135 -8.05 9.92 -3.97
C LEU A 135 -6.57 10.06 -4.36
N ASP A 136 -5.69 9.65 -3.45
CA ASP A 136 -4.30 9.37 -3.78
C ASP A 136 -4.18 8.09 -4.62
N VAL A 137 -3.04 7.94 -5.30
CA VAL A 137 -2.76 6.78 -6.15
C VAL A 137 -1.41 6.20 -5.79
N LEU A 138 -1.36 4.89 -5.50
CA LEU A 138 -0.15 4.10 -5.43
C LEU A 138 -0.01 3.32 -6.73
N VAL A 139 1.01 3.64 -7.54
CA VAL A 139 1.29 2.91 -8.79
C VAL A 139 2.28 1.79 -8.49
N GLU A 140 1.82 0.54 -8.57
CA GLU A 140 2.66 -0.65 -8.33
C GLU A 140 3.47 -1.01 -9.59
N VAL A 141 4.77 -1.24 -9.39
CA VAL A 141 5.74 -1.62 -10.42
C VAL A 141 6.56 -2.82 -9.97
N HIS A 142 7.04 -3.65 -10.93
CA HIS A 142 7.84 -4.84 -10.64
C HIS A 142 9.20 -4.84 -11.31
N ASP A 143 9.37 -4.03 -12.37
CA ASP A 143 10.59 -3.96 -13.18
C ASP A 143 10.77 -2.57 -13.81
N GLU A 144 11.85 -2.41 -14.60
CA GLU A 144 12.16 -1.14 -15.28
C GLU A 144 11.09 -0.71 -16.28
N ALA A 145 10.41 -1.65 -16.95
CA ALA A 145 9.36 -1.32 -17.92
C ALA A 145 8.13 -0.74 -17.21
N ASP A 146 7.72 -1.37 -16.10
CA ASP A 146 6.65 -0.86 -15.24
C ASP A 146 7.04 0.51 -14.65
N MET A 147 8.29 0.66 -14.17
CA MET A 147 8.81 1.93 -13.62
C MET A 147 8.71 3.05 -14.66
N LYS A 148 9.14 2.80 -15.89
CA LYS A 148 9.02 3.78 -16.98
C LYS A 148 7.57 4.18 -17.25
N ALA A 149 6.63 3.23 -17.21
CA ALA A 149 5.22 3.51 -17.38
C ALA A 149 4.66 4.35 -16.21
N ALA A 150 5.04 4.04 -14.97
CA ALA A 150 4.65 4.79 -13.79
C ALA A 150 5.19 6.23 -13.81
N LEU A 151 6.46 6.43 -14.14
CA LEU A 151 7.11 7.75 -14.25
C LEU A 151 6.53 8.62 -15.38
N ALA A 152 5.91 8.03 -16.39
CA ALA A 152 5.17 8.75 -17.43
C ALA A 152 3.82 9.33 -16.94
N THR A 153 3.37 8.95 -15.73
CA THR A 153 2.19 9.54 -15.07
C THR A 153 2.61 10.60 -14.05
N PRO A 154 1.70 11.49 -13.62
CA PRO A 154 2.01 12.44 -12.55
C PRO A 154 1.87 11.85 -11.13
N ALA A 155 1.62 10.54 -10.96
CA ALA A 155 1.43 9.91 -9.64
C ALA A 155 2.63 10.14 -8.71
N GLU A 156 2.38 10.61 -7.49
CA GLU A 156 3.41 10.90 -6.49
C GLU A 156 4.00 9.63 -5.87
N PHE A 157 3.16 8.60 -5.66
CA PHE A 157 3.57 7.38 -4.96
C PHE A 157 3.78 6.23 -5.94
N ILE A 158 4.96 5.60 -5.87
CA ILE A 158 5.32 4.43 -6.66
C ILE A 158 5.68 3.30 -5.71
N GLY A 159 4.96 2.18 -5.81
CA GLY A 159 5.17 0.97 -5.05
C GLY A 159 6.06 -0.01 -5.82
N ILE A 160 7.25 -0.32 -5.33
CA ILE A 160 8.13 -1.32 -5.93
C ILE A 160 7.84 -2.67 -5.29
N ASN A 161 7.18 -3.56 -6.03
CA ASN A 161 6.83 -4.89 -5.54
C ASN A 161 7.99 -5.86 -5.72
N ASN A 162 8.50 -6.36 -4.60
CA ASN A 162 9.62 -7.29 -4.52
C ASN A 162 9.26 -8.75 -4.91
N ARG A 163 8.00 -9.03 -5.24
CA ARG A 163 7.60 -10.36 -5.63
C ARG A 163 7.85 -10.60 -7.11
N ASN A 164 8.71 -11.55 -7.41
CA ASN A 164 8.83 -12.07 -8.77
C ASN A 164 7.57 -12.87 -9.12
N LEU A 165 6.83 -12.44 -10.14
CA LEU A 165 5.54 -13.05 -10.52
C LEU A 165 5.69 -14.40 -11.25
N GLN A 166 6.90 -14.75 -11.70
CA GLN A 166 7.17 -16.05 -12.36
C GLN A 166 7.56 -17.12 -11.33
N THR A 167 8.40 -16.75 -10.34
CA THR A 167 8.94 -17.69 -9.34
C THR A 167 8.22 -17.61 -8.00
N PHE A 168 7.43 -16.55 -7.76
CA PHE A 168 6.80 -16.21 -6.49
C PHE A 168 7.78 -15.97 -5.33
N THR A 169 9.08 -15.89 -5.62
CA THR A 169 10.09 -15.49 -4.64
C THR A 169 9.99 -13.99 -4.35
N THR A 170 10.40 -13.60 -3.15
CA THR A 170 10.43 -12.19 -2.74
C THR A 170 11.82 -11.84 -2.24
N SER A 171 12.36 -10.68 -2.65
CA SER A 171 13.63 -10.15 -2.17
C SER A 171 13.61 -8.62 -2.25
N ILE A 172 13.97 -7.95 -1.16
CA ILE A 172 14.08 -6.47 -1.13
C ILE A 172 15.15 -5.94 -2.09
N GLU A 173 16.04 -6.81 -2.58
CA GLU A 173 17.05 -6.44 -3.58
C GLU A 173 16.42 -5.85 -4.85
N ASN A 174 15.20 -6.30 -5.23
CA ASN A 174 14.50 -5.70 -6.36
C ASN A 174 14.25 -4.19 -6.16
N THR A 175 13.82 -3.79 -4.96
CA THR A 175 13.69 -2.36 -4.64
C THR A 175 15.05 -1.67 -4.68
N LEU A 176 16.07 -2.24 -4.05
CA LEU A 176 17.40 -1.65 -3.97
C LEU A 176 18.08 -1.48 -5.35
N GLU A 177 17.74 -2.34 -6.31
CA GLU A 177 18.21 -2.27 -7.69
C GLU A 177 17.46 -1.24 -8.55
N LEU A 178 16.14 -1.11 -8.35
CA LEU A 178 15.29 -0.21 -9.13
C LEU A 178 15.33 1.24 -8.62
N LEU A 179 15.43 1.43 -7.30
CA LEU A 179 15.37 2.74 -6.65
C LEU A 179 16.41 3.76 -7.17
N PRO A 180 17.70 3.41 -7.36
CA PRO A 180 18.72 4.34 -7.87
C PRO A 180 18.48 4.84 -9.30
N ARG A 181 17.57 4.20 -10.04
CA ARG A 181 17.20 4.54 -11.42
C ARG A 181 15.95 5.39 -11.50
N ALA A 182 15.34 5.64 -10.35
CA ALA A 182 14.11 6.39 -10.23
C ALA A 182 14.38 7.90 -10.09
N GLU A 183 13.39 8.72 -10.47
CA GLU A 183 13.47 10.17 -10.31
C GLU A 183 13.27 10.58 -8.85
N GLU A 184 14.08 11.48 -8.32
CA GLU A 184 14.05 11.95 -6.93
C GLU A 184 12.74 12.68 -6.54
N SER A 185 11.92 13.06 -7.51
CA SER A 185 10.67 13.80 -7.27
C SER A 185 9.48 12.95 -6.81
N ARG A 186 9.68 11.64 -6.64
CA ARG A 186 8.62 10.68 -6.28
C ARG A 186 8.87 10.08 -4.90
N THR A 187 7.79 9.61 -4.28
CA THR A 187 7.86 8.84 -3.03
C THR A 187 7.80 7.36 -3.36
N PHE A 188 8.90 6.64 -3.08
CA PHE A 188 8.99 5.21 -3.33
C PHE A 188 8.63 4.41 -2.09
N ILE A 189 7.81 3.37 -2.28
CA ILE A 189 7.32 2.46 -1.25
C ILE A 189 7.72 1.05 -1.63
N SER A 190 8.47 0.35 -0.76
CA SER A 190 8.82 -1.05 -1.01
C SER A 190 7.70 -1.98 -0.55
N GLU A 191 7.27 -2.91 -1.42
CA GLU A 191 6.18 -3.83 -1.15
C GLU A 191 6.64 -5.29 -1.22
N SER A 192 6.11 -6.14 -0.36
CA SER A 192 6.41 -7.58 -0.28
C SER A 192 7.84 -7.90 0.17
N GLY A 193 8.03 -9.08 0.78
CA GLY A 193 9.37 -9.59 1.11
C GLY A 193 10.05 -8.91 2.30
N ILE A 194 9.35 -8.10 3.06
CA ILE A 194 9.85 -7.42 4.25
C ILE A 194 9.40 -8.21 5.48
N PHE A 195 10.37 -8.81 6.19
CA PHE A 195 10.10 -9.70 7.32
C PHE A 195 10.82 -9.30 8.61
N SER A 196 11.74 -8.33 8.54
CA SER A 196 12.54 -7.90 9.67
C SER A 196 12.66 -6.37 9.75
N VAL A 197 13.03 -5.88 10.91
CA VAL A 197 13.38 -4.47 11.14
C VAL A 197 14.60 -4.09 10.31
N GLU A 198 15.55 -5.02 10.12
CA GLU A 198 16.73 -4.81 9.31
C GLU A 198 16.38 -4.57 7.83
N ASP A 199 15.39 -5.32 7.28
CA ASP A 199 14.90 -5.06 5.92
C ASP A 199 14.34 -3.63 5.81
N ALA A 200 13.52 -3.21 6.78
CA ALA A 200 12.95 -1.87 6.81
C ALA A 200 14.02 -0.78 6.92
N ARG A 201 15.05 -1.00 7.76
CA ARG A 201 16.18 -0.08 7.92
C ARG A 201 16.99 0.09 6.63
N ARG A 202 17.31 -1.02 5.94
CA ARG A 202 18.02 -1.01 4.66
C ARG A 202 17.24 -0.22 3.59
N LEU A 203 15.93 -0.42 3.52
CA LEU A 203 15.06 0.30 2.59
C LEU A 203 14.98 1.79 2.91
N GLN A 204 14.89 2.15 4.19
CA GLN A 204 14.91 3.54 4.63
C GLN A 204 16.24 4.23 4.30
N GLU A 205 17.36 3.57 4.53
CA GLU A 205 18.69 4.06 4.21
C GLU A 205 18.93 4.23 2.71
N ALA A 206 18.28 3.38 1.89
CA ALA A 206 18.30 3.48 0.44
C ALA A 206 17.46 4.64 -0.11
N GLY A 207 16.61 5.27 0.70
CA GLY A 207 15.80 6.43 0.30
C GLY A 207 14.32 6.11 0.03
N CYS A 208 13.80 4.94 0.43
CA CYS A 208 12.37 4.70 0.42
C CYS A 208 11.65 5.63 1.41
N GLY A 209 10.50 6.19 1.02
CA GLY A 209 9.63 6.97 1.89
C GLY A 209 8.74 6.11 2.81
N GLY A 210 8.69 4.79 2.55
CA GLY A 210 7.93 3.85 3.35
C GLY A 210 7.94 2.42 2.83
N ILE A 211 7.20 1.58 3.53
CA ILE A 211 7.01 0.15 3.20
C ILE A 211 5.53 -0.23 3.27
N LEU A 212 5.13 -1.21 2.44
CA LEU A 212 3.83 -1.86 2.54
C LEU A 212 4.05 -3.33 2.95
N VAL A 213 3.55 -3.70 4.13
CA VAL A 213 3.81 -5.00 4.75
C VAL A 213 2.52 -5.68 5.16
N GLY A 214 2.32 -6.90 4.70
CA GLY A 214 1.21 -7.77 5.10
C GLY A 214 1.72 -9.06 5.75
N GLU A 215 2.37 -9.93 4.96
CA GLU A 215 2.80 -11.25 5.44
C GLU A 215 3.77 -11.16 6.63
N GLY A 216 4.72 -10.22 6.60
CA GLY A 216 5.67 -10.03 7.68
C GLY A 216 5.01 -9.65 9.01
N LEU A 217 3.91 -8.88 8.96
CA LEU A 217 3.14 -8.51 10.15
C LEU A 217 2.30 -9.67 10.67
N VAL A 218 1.46 -10.30 9.82
CA VAL A 218 0.50 -11.32 10.29
C VAL A 218 1.16 -12.64 10.68
N ARG A 219 2.43 -12.86 10.34
CA ARG A 219 3.23 -14.02 10.74
C ARG A 219 4.14 -13.78 11.93
N ALA A 220 4.25 -12.56 12.43
CA ALA A 220 5.00 -12.25 13.62
C ALA A 220 4.35 -12.90 14.85
N ASP A 221 5.17 -13.30 15.83
CA ASP A 221 4.70 -13.85 17.10
C ASP A 221 3.87 -12.80 17.86
N ASP A 222 4.30 -11.55 17.82
CA ASP A 222 3.55 -10.38 18.32
C ASP A 222 3.37 -9.36 17.18
N VAL A 223 2.13 -9.28 16.66
CA VAL A 223 1.75 -8.38 15.55
C VAL A 223 1.88 -6.92 15.95
N ALA A 224 1.54 -6.58 17.20
CA ALA A 224 1.60 -5.21 17.70
C ALA A 224 3.05 -4.74 17.85
N GLU A 225 3.91 -5.58 18.40
CA GLU A 225 5.34 -5.30 18.55
C GLU A 225 6.01 -5.12 17.18
N MET A 226 5.79 -6.06 16.25
CA MET A 226 6.34 -5.96 14.90
C MET A 226 5.85 -4.70 14.16
N THR A 227 4.59 -4.30 14.36
CA THR A 227 4.05 -3.06 13.79
C THR A 227 4.81 -1.84 14.30
N ARG A 228 5.04 -1.73 15.63
CA ARG A 228 5.84 -0.64 16.21
C ARG A 228 7.25 -0.60 15.65
N HIS A 229 7.91 -1.74 15.58
CA HIS A 229 9.28 -1.85 15.10
C HIS A 229 9.42 -1.46 13.62
N LEU A 230 8.47 -1.85 12.76
CA LEU A 230 8.49 -1.46 11.35
C LEU A 230 8.05 -0.01 11.12
N ALA A 231 7.25 0.55 12.02
CA ALA A 231 6.87 1.97 11.97
C ALA A 231 8.03 2.91 12.34
N GLU A 232 8.99 2.45 13.17
CA GLU A 232 10.15 3.24 13.63
C GLU A 232 11.45 2.42 13.60
N PRO A 233 11.94 1.98 12.44
CA PRO A 233 13.07 1.03 12.36
C PRO A 233 14.41 1.58 12.86
N ARG A 234 14.58 2.92 12.90
CA ARG A 234 15.81 3.56 13.42
C ARG A 234 15.85 3.69 14.93
N ALA A 235 14.71 3.72 15.61
CA ALA A 235 14.67 3.90 17.06
C ALA A 235 15.39 2.75 17.79
N LEU A 236 15.26 1.53 17.29
CA LEU A 236 15.86 0.33 17.89
C LEU A 236 17.40 0.24 17.76
N ALA A 237 17.99 0.88 16.75
CA ALA A 237 19.44 0.88 16.59
C ALA A 237 20.17 1.73 17.67
N GLN A 238 19.46 2.67 18.30
CA GLN A 238 20.00 3.54 19.34
C GLN A 238 19.92 2.92 20.74
N GLU A 239 19.03 1.95 20.98
CA GLU A 239 18.93 1.24 22.26
C GLU A 239 19.90 0.06 22.39
N SER A 240 20.53 -0.36 21.27
CA SER A 240 21.45 -1.50 21.21
C SER A 240 22.93 -1.10 21.10
N ALA A 241 23.26 0.18 21.14
CA ALA A 241 24.60 0.75 21.06
C ALA A 241 24.98 1.43 22.39
#